data_ca020489cdf788789c09cb4411da8e61
#
_entry.id   ca020489cdf788789c09cb4411da8e61
#
_cell.length_a   1.000
_cell.length_b   1.000
_cell.length_c   1.000
_cell.angle_alpha   90.00
_cell.angle_beta   90.00
_cell.angle_gamma   90.00
#
_symmetry.space_group_name_H-M   'P 1'
#
loop_
_entity.id
_entity.type
_entity.pdbx_description
1 polymer ?
#
loop_
_entity_poly.entity_id
_entity_poly.type
_entity_poly.pdbx_seq_one_letter_code
_entity_poly.pdbx_strand_id
1 'polypeptide(L)'
;VTARDARDNESARSAPVTATTQPGGGDPGGYAKVGYFVQWGIYGRGYLVKHLDTSGAAAKLTHINYAFSNIHPTQHTCMNGVNKATTPNPQDPNQGDGAGDAWADYEKGFSAAESVDGVADTWDQKLAGNYNQLKKLKAKHPHLKTLISLGGWTYSKYFSDAASTPAKRQAFVKSCIDMYIKGDLPATGGRGGPGAAAGVFDGIDIDWEWPGAEGHPGNHVSPQDKNNLTLLLQEFRTQLDALSATTGKKYLLTAFTPADPVKIDAGWDLSKIFNYLDFANVQGYDFHGAGSDNSWEPNRTGHQGNLHLDADSPYNPDFSVDKAVRHYLDRGVDPRKLTIGLAYYGRGWQQVTDGGKRGEWQDAKGAAPGDFPEEAGTRGYKNIASRVPGCTVHHDEQSVATYCYTGNNGQWWSFDDPWSIGKKTDYIKANRLLGAMVWEMSGDDGSLTTAMHNGLR
;
A
#
# COMPACT_ATOMS: atom_id res chain seq x y z
N VAL A 1 -17.18 16.72 26.54
CA VAL A 1 -18.35 16.55 25.67
C VAL A 1 -19.59 16.95 26.44
N THR A 2 -20.45 17.70 25.81
CA THR A 2 -21.78 18.04 26.32
C THR A 2 -22.83 17.53 25.36
N ALA A 3 -24.00 17.16 25.85
CA ALA A 3 -25.14 16.79 25.03
C ALA A 3 -26.22 17.83 25.14
N ARG A 4 -26.98 18.08 24.08
CA ARG A 4 -28.16 18.94 24.10
C ARG A 4 -29.42 18.13 23.84
N ASP A 5 -30.47 18.44 24.57
CA ASP A 5 -31.78 17.82 24.34
C ASP A 5 -32.58 18.61 23.28
N ALA A 6 -33.76 18.09 22.93
CA ALA A 6 -34.64 18.71 21.94
C ALA A 6 -35.21 20.10 22.37
N ARG A 7 -34.93 20.53 23.59
CA ARG A 7 -35.30 21.84 24.13
C ARG A 7 -34.08 22.77 24.33
N ASP A 8 -32.94 22.37 23.73
CA ASP A 8 -31.67 23.09 23.77
C ASP A 8 -31.01 23.21 25.17
N ASN A 9 -31.45 22.40 26.13
CA ASN A 9 -30.78 22.29 27.43
C ASN A 9 -29.46 21.54 27.27
N GLU A 10 -28.37 22.15 27.76
CA GLU A 10 -27.06 21.58 27.70
C GLU A 10 -26.71 20.81 28.98
N SER A 11 -26.23 19.57 28.83
CA SER A 11 -25.77 18.77 29.97
C SER A 11 -24.50 19.35 30.59
N ALA A 12 -24.24 19.01 31.84
CA ALA A 12 -22.93 19.27 32.44
C ALA A 12 -21.83 18.63 31.62
N ARG A 13 -20.66 19.29 31.52
CA ARG A 13 -19.49 18.72 30.85
C ARG A 13 -19.09 17.42 31.51
N SER A 14 -18.86 16.38 30.69
CA SER A 14 -18.25 15.17 31.21
C SER A 14 -16.86 15.46 31.77
N ALA A 15 -16.48 14.73 32.80
CA ALA A 15 -15.12 14.81 33.32
C ALA A 15 -14.11 14.54 32.19
N PRO A 16 -12.95 15.22 32.15
CA PRO A 16 -11.93 14.93 31.17
C PRO A 16 -11.42 13.49 31.37
N VAL A 17 -11.52 12.68 30.33
CA VAL A 17 -10.88 11.36 30.28
C VAL A 17 -9.50 11.57 29.65
N THR A 18 -8.46 11.35 30.44
CA THR A 18 -7.10 11.32 29.93
C THR A 18 -6.85 9.94 29.36
N ALA A 19 -6.89 9.81 28.05
CA ALA A 19 -6.40 8.63 27.37
C ALA A 19 -4.88 8.76 27.20
N THR A 20 -4.12 7.91 27.87
CA THR A 20 -2.69 7.80 27.61
C THR A 20 -2.53 6.92 26.38
N THR A 21 -2.30 7.55 25.23
CA THR A 21 -1.89 6.81 24.03
C THR A 21 -0.44 6.35 24.23
N GLN A 22 -0.19 5.05 24.16
CA GLN A 22 1.17 4.57 24.03
C GLN A 22 1.71 5.05 22.66
N PRO A 23 2.93 5.61 22.61
CA PRO A 23 3.51 6.06 21.36
C PRO A 23 3.82 4.85 20.46
N GLY A 24 3.14 4.73 19.35
CA GLY A 24 3.70 4.02 18.20
C GLY A 24 5.00 4.73 17.80
N GLY A 25 6.06 3.96 17.46
CA GLY A 25 7.43 4.46 17.26
C GLY A 25 7.64 5.45 16.12
N GLY A 26 6.97 6.58 16.18
CA GLY A 26 7.19 7.82 15.46
C GLY A 26 7.22 8.94 16.47
N ASP A 27 7.80 10.06 16.10
CA ASP A 27 7.86 11.27 16.90
C ASP A 27 6.53 11.55 17.61
N PRO A 28 6.49 11.76 18.94
CA PRO A 28 5.22 11.93 19.66
C PRO A 28 4.46 13.14 19.11
N GLY A 29 3.49 12.88 18.23
CA GLY A 29 2.67 13.90 17.56
C GLY A 29 2.91 14.10 16.07
N GLY A 30 3.88 13.42 15.46
CA GLY A 30 4.14 13.47 14.01
C GLY A 30 3.14 12.65 13.18
N TYR A 31 3.09 12.96 11.87
CA TYR A 31 2.31 12.21 10.90
C TYR A 31 3.14 11.05 10.31
N ALA A 32 2.50 9.88 10.13
CA ALA A 32 3.08 8.81 9.36
C ALA A 32 3.08 9.16 7.86
N LYS A 33 4.19 8.89 7.21
CA LYS A 33 4.37 9.02 5.76
C LYS A 33 4.98 7.71 5.27
N VAL A 34 4.11 6.82 4.77
CA VAL A 34 4.47 5.45 4.40
C VAL A 34 4.63 5.37 2.89
N GLY A 35 5.78 4.89 2.41
CA GLY A 35 6.01 4.69 0.98
C GLY A 35 6.19 3.21 0.65
N TYR A 36 5.44 2.69 -0.33
CA TYR A 36 5.71 1.38 -0.89
C TYR A 36 6.88 1.44 -1.86
N PHE A 37 7.87 0.60 -1.64
CA PHE A 37 8.94 0.32 -2.58
C PHE A 37 8.69 -1.04 -3.24
N VAL A 38 8.65 -1.07 -4.58
CA VAL A 38 8.35 -2.31 -5.30
C VAL A 38 9.63 -3.07 -5.63
N GLN A 39 9.62 -4.37 -5.32
CA GLN A 39 10.70 -5.33 -5.58
C GLN A 39 11.20 -5.25 -7.02
N TRP A 40 10.27 -5.15 -7.98
CA TRP A 40 10.53 -5.14 -9.42
C TRP A 40 10.99 -3.77 -9.97
N GLY A 41 11.19 -2.78 -9.11
CA GLY A 41 11.70 -1.47 -9.49
C GLY A 41 13.08 -1.51 -10.16
N ILE A 42 13.88 -2.51 -9.86
CA ILE A 42 15.24 -2.69 -10.44
C ILE A 42 15.23 -3.03 -11.95
N TYR A 43 14.10 -3.44 -12.50
CA TYR A 43 13.96 -3.81 -13.91
C TYR A 43 13.55 -2.60 -14.78
N GLY A 44 12.49 -2.73 -15.57
CA GLY A 44 12.05 -1.71 -16.52
C GLY A 44 11.77 -0.33 -15.94
N ARG A 45 11.41 -0.23 -14.66
CA ARG A 45 11.24 1.06 -13.97
C ARG A 45 12.56 1.77 -13.69
N GLY A 46 13.68 1.03 -13.57
CA GLY A 46 14.97 1.61 -13.25
C GLY A 46 14.99 2.37 -11.92
N TYR A 47 14.18 1.93 -10.96
CA TYR A 47 14.04 2.58 -9.66
C TYR A 47 14.66 1.72 -8.56
N LEU A 48 15.80 2.17 -8.06
CA LEU A 48 16.60 1.47 -7.04
C LEU A 48 16.32 2.06 -5.65
N VAL A 49 16.63 1.29 -4.61
CA VAL A 49 16.57 1.79 -3.23
C VAL A 49 17.41 3.08 -3.07
N LYS A 50 18.53 3.17 -3.76
CA LYS A 50 19.36 4.38 -3.83
C LYS A 50 18.56 5.64 -4.19
N HIS A 51 17.56 5.51 -5.09
CA HIS A 51 16.74 6.64 -5.52
C HIS A 51 15.87 7.22 -4.41
N LEU A 52 15.51 6.42 -3.40
CA LEU A 52 14.85 6.93 -2.19
C LEU A 52 15.75 7.94 -1.44
N ASP A 53 17.06 7.71 -1.43
CA ASP A 53 18.03 8.62 -0.83
C ASP A 53 18.28 9.84 -1.74
N THR A 54 18.65 9.61 -2.98
CA THR A 54 19.08 10.67 -3.90
C THR A 54 17.97 11.66 -4.28
N SER A 55 16.72 11.23 -4.27
CA SER A 55 15.55 12.11 -4.47
C SER A 55 15.18 12.91 -3.22
N GLY A 56 15.75 12.60 -2.06
CA GLY A 56 15.37 13.17 -0.78
C GLY A 56 14.09 12.56 -0.18
N ALA A 57 13.51 11.53 -0.80
CA ALA A 57 12.31 10.87 -0.29
C ALA A 57 12.54 10.22 1.08
N ALA A 58 13.68 9.53 1.27
CA ALA A 58 13.99 8.85 2.52
C ALA A 58 14.03 9.80 3.73
N ALA A 59 14.45 11.06 3.53
CA ALA A 59 14.43 12.07 4.60
C ALA A 59 13.01 12.55 4.96
N LYS A 60 12.04 12.37 4.04
CA LYS A 60 10.66 12.83 4.19
C LYS A 60 9.71 11.73 4.65
N LEU A 61 10.01 10.46 4.35
CA LEU A 61 9.22 9.30 4.76
C LEU A 61 9.51 8.92 6.22
N THR A 62 8.55 8.27 6.86
CA THR A 62 8.69 7.65 8.17
C THR A 62 8.81 6.13 8.09
N HIS A 63 8.15 5.54 7.09
CA HIS A 63 8.09 4.10 6.89
C HIS A 63 8.28 3.76 5.41
N ILE A 64 8.89 2.62 5.16
CA ILE A 64 8.97 2.01 3.83
C ILE A 64 8.39 0.60 3.93
N ASN A 65 7.37 0.33 3.13
CA ASN A 65 6.83 -1.02 2.93
C ASN A 65 7.45 -1.61 1.67
N TYR A 66 8.12 -2.74 1.81
CA TYR A 66 8.71 -3.47 0.69
C TYR A 66 7.71 -4.47 0.12
N ALA A 67 7.33 -4.33 -1.13
CA ALA A 67 6.31 -5.13 -1.79
C ALA A 67 6.94 -6.09 -2.80
N PHE A 68 6.67 -7.39 -2.77
CA PHE A 68 5.91 -8.16 -1.80
C PHE A 68 6.60 -9.50 -1.49
N SER A 69 6.20 -10.13 -0.39
CA SER A 69 6.50 -11.54 -0.11
C SER A 69 5.28 -12.41 -0.39
N ASN A 70 5.53 -13.64 -0.84
CA ASN A 70 4.49 -14.59 -1.21
C ASN A 70 4.22 -15.65 -0.14
N ILE A 71 3.11 -16.35 -0.28
CA ILE A 71 2.71 -17.50 0.54
C ILE A 71 2.89 -18.77 -0.27
N HIS A 72 3.53 -19.78 0.33
CA HIS A 72 3.78 -21.05 -0.35
C HIS A 72 2.45 -21.74 -0.70
N PRO A 73 2.30 -22.23 -1.96
CA PRO A 73 0.99 -22.70 -2.46
C PRO A 73 0.51 -24.01 -1.80
N THR A 74 1.38 -24.78 -1.16
CA THR A 74 1.02 -26.03 -0.49
C THR A 74 1.30 -26.02 1.00
N GLN A 75 2.41 -25.43 1.44
CA GLN A 75 2.77 -25.34 2.86
C GLN A 75 2.04 -24.22 3.60
N HIS A 76 1.56 -23.22 2.85
CA HIS A 76 0.88 -22.03 3.38
C HIS A 76 1.72 -21.28 4.43
N THR A 77 3.00 -21.16 4.16
CA THR A 77 3.98 -20.41 4.95
C THR A 77 4.59 -19.29 4.12
N CYS A 78 5.25 -18.33 4.74
CA CYS A 78 6.05 -17.35 4.01
C CYS A 78 7.10 -18.07 3.16
N MET A 79 7.32 -17.60 1.93
CA MET A 79 8.31 -18.19 1.01
C MET A 79 9.22 -17.13 0.43
N ASN A 80 10.45 -17.53 0.20
CA ASN A 80 11.45 -16.79 -0.56
C ASN A 80 12.51 -17.79 -1.08
N GLY A 81 13.58 -17.30 -1.69
CA GLY A 81 14.66 -18.13 -2.15
C GLY A 81 14.42 -18.78 -3.53
N VAL A 82 13.38 -18.32 -4.24
CA VAL A 82 13.04 -18.79 -5.59
C VAL A 82 13.07 -17.63 -6.58
N ASN A 83 13.40 -17.96 -7.84
CA ASN A 83 13.38 -17.05 -8.98
C ASN A 83 12.40 -17.60 -10.02
N LYS A 84 11.11 -17.46 -9.72
CA LYS A 84 10.02 -17.87 -10.58
C LYS A 84 9.15 -16.66 -10.89
N ALA A 85 9.12 -16.26 -12.17
CA ALA A 85 8.26 -15.18 -12.63
C ALA A 85 6.78 -15.52 -12.47
N THR A 86 5.95 -14.49 -12.33
CA THR A 86 4.51 -14.60 -12.50
C THR A 86 4.16 -14.89 -13.97
N THR A 87 2.93 -15.35 -14.23
CA THR A 87 2.47 -15.52 -15.61
C THR A 87 2.26 -14.15 -16.26
N PRO A 88 2.41 -14.02 -17.59
CA PRO A 88 2.22 -12.75 -18.30
C PRO A 88 0.78 -12.22 -18.27
N ASN A 89 -0.21 -13.12 -18.10
CA ASN A 89 -1.60 -12.74 -18.02
C ASN A 89 -1.97 -12.39 -16.58
N PRO A 90 -2.25 -11.12 -16.25
CA PRO A 90 -2.60 -10.71 -14.88
C PRO A 90 -3.94 -11.26 -14.39
N GLN A 91 -4.77 -11.81 -15.28
CA GLN A 91 -6.05 -12.46 -14.94
C GLN A 91 -5.93 -13.99 -14.81
N ASP A 92 -4.73 -14.55 -14.99
CA ASP A 92 -4.50 -15.99 -14.80
C ASP A 92 -4.69 -16.35 -13.31
N PRO A 93 -5.59 -17.27 -12.96
CA PRO A 93 -5.79 -17.70 -11.58
C PRO A 93 -4.54 -18.26 -10.90
N ASN A 94 -3.55 -18.71 -11.67
CA ASN A 94 -2.29 -19.28 -11.17
C ASN A 94 -1.13 -18.29 -11.25
N GLN A 95 -1.36 -17.03 -11.51
CA GLN A 95 -0.32 -16.03 -11.79
C GLN A 95 0.77 -15.99 -10.71
N GLY A 96 0.40 -16.01 -9.44
CA GLY A 96 1.31 -15.88 -8.32
C GLY A 96 1.79 -17.21 -7.71
N ASP A 97 1.36 -18.37 -8.23
CA ASP A 97 1.62 -19.65 -7.58
C ASP A 97 3.11 -20.02 -7.54
N GLY A 98 3.68 -20.00 -6.34
CA GLY A 98 5.09 -20.30 -6.11
C GLY A 98 6.06 -19.29 -6.75
N ALA A 99 5.57 -18.14 -7.19
CA ALA A 99 6.38 -17.07 -7.74
C ALA A 99 7.18 -16.34 -6.65
N GLY A 100 8.33 -15.81 -7.05
CA GLY A 100 9.21 -15.04 -6.19
C GLY A 100 10.40 -14.53 -6.97
N ASP A 101 11.12 -13.59 -6.39
CA ASP A 101 12.28 -12.94 -6.99
C ASP A 101 13.40 -12.77 -5.95
N ALA A 102 14.02 -13.88 -5.60
CA ALA A 102 15.17 -13.88 -4.69
C ALA A 102 16.35 -13.08 -5.27
N TRP A 103 16.46 -13.02 -6.60
CA TRP A 103 17.45 -12.21 -7.28
C TRP A 103 17.32 -10.74 -6.89
N ALA A 104 16.14 -10.16 -7.05
CA ALA A 104 15.88 -8.78 -6.66
C ALA A 104 16.00 -8.59 -5.15
N ASP A 105 15.49 -9.54 -4.37
CA ASP A 105 15.43 -9.41 -2.92
C ASP A 105 16.82 -9.42 -2.28
N TYR A 106 17.66 -10.40 -2.57
CA TYR A 106 18.95 -10.53 -1.86
C TYR A 106 20.11 -11.21 -2.61
N GLU A 107 19.92 -11.64 -3.86
CA GLU A 107 21.01 -12.29 -4.61
C GLU A 107 21.82 -11.29 -5.45
N LYS A 108 21.14 -10.32 -6.12
CA LYS A 108 21.78 -9.38 -7.03
C LYS A 108 22.85 -8.55 -6.32
N GLY A 109 24.09 -8.64 -6.80
CA GLY A 109 25.15 -7.70 -6.40
C GLY A 109 24.95 -6.33 -7.03
N PHE A 110 24.89 -5.28 -6.21
CA PHE A 110 24.82 -3.90 -6.69
C PHE A 110 26.22 -3.36 -6.87
N SER A 111 26.45 -2.63 -7.97
CA SER A 111 27.70 -1.88 -8.18
C SER A 111 27.80 -0.67 -7.23
N ALA A 112 28.97 -0.09 -7.13
CA ALA A 112 29.15 1.15 -6.34
C ALA A 112 28.20 2.27 -6.80
N ALA A 113 28.02 2.41 -8.10
CA ALA A 113 27.13 3.42 -8.68
C ALA A 113 25.64 3.19 -8.34
N GLU A 114 25.23 1.96 -8.16
CA GLU A 114 23.85 1.57 -7.83
C GLU A 114 23.59 1.52 -6.30
N SER A 115 24.64 1.51 -5.50
CA SER A 115 24.52 1.33 -4.05
C SER A 115 24.21 2.64 -3.33
N VAL A 116 23.41 2.55 -2.27
CA VAL A 116 23.05 3.69 -1.40
C VAL A 116 24.28 4.40 -0.83
N ASP A 117 25.31 3.65 -0.43
CA ASP A 117 26.50 4.18 0.22
C ASP A 117 27.72 4.32 -0.73
N GLY A 118 27.54 4.02 -2.02
CA GLY A 118 28.62 4.07 -2.99
C GLY A 118 29.61 2.92 -2.91
N VAL A 119 29.32 1.87 -2.13
CA VAL A 119 30.15 0.67 -1.98
C VAL A 119 29.52 -0.51 -2.71
N ALA A 120 30.27 -1.14 -3.62
CA ALA A 120 29.80 -2.31 -4.36
C ALA A 120 29.66 -3.53 -3.44
N ASP A 121 28.66 -4.36 -3.75
CA ASP A 121 28.55 -5.68 -3.13
C ASP A 121 29.70 -6.61 -3.57
N THR A 122 30.10 -7.52 -2.68
CA THR A 122 31.10 -8.55 -2.95
C THR A 122 30.42 -9.91 -3.10
N TRP A 123 31.11 -10.85 -3.74
CA TRP A 123 30.55 -12.18 -4.05
C TRP A 123 30.37 -13.06 -2.80
N ASP A 124 31.09 -12.78 -1.73
CA ASP A 124 31.15 -13.60 -0.51
C ASP A 124 30.24 -13.11 0.62
N GLN A 125 29.60 -11.96 0.50
CA GLN A 125 28.65 -11.46 1.49
C GLN A 125 27.33 -12.24 1.44
N LYS A 126 26.72 -12.47 2.60
CA LYS A 126 25.48 -13.27 2.72
C LYS A 126 24.22 -12.52 2.36
N LEU A 127 24.23 -11.21 2.36
CA LEU A 127 23.12 -10.36 1.99
C LEU A 127 23.55 -9.39 0.89
N ALA A 128 22.83 -9.41 -0.22
CA ALA A 128 22.92 -8.45 -1.31
C ALA A 128 21.51 -7.99 -1.69
N GLY A 129 21.26 -7.61 -2.93
CA GLY A 129 19.95 -7.24 -3.44
C GLY A 129 19.34 -6.00 -2.75
N ASN A 130 18.05 -5.83 -2.98
CA ASN A 130 17.28 -4.75 -2.38
C ASN A 130 17.34 -4.76 -0.85
N TYR A 131 17.36 -5.93 -0.22
CA TYR A 131 17.38 -6.03 1.25
C TYR A 131 18.66 -5.43 1.83
N ASN A 132 19.81 -5.67 1.22
CA ASN A 132 21.06 -5.04 1.66
C ASN A 132 21.02 -3.52 1.45
N GLN A 133 20.45 -3.07 0.34
CA GLN A 133 20.30 -1.64 0.05
C GLN A 133 19.37 -0.95 1.06
N LEU A 134 18.28 -1.62 1.48
CA LEU A 134 17.41 -1.12 2.57
C LEU A 134 18.17 -1.01 3.90
N LYS A 135 19.02 -1.99 4.22
CA LYS A 135 19.86 -1.95 5.41
C LYS A 135 20.81 -0.75 5.39
N LYS A 136 21.44 -0.49 4.24
CA LYS A 136 22.29 0.69 4.03
C LYS A 136 21.51 1.99 4.12
N LEU A 137 20.28 2.02 3.57
CA LEU A 137 19.40 3.19 3.63
C LEU A 137 19.02 3.53 5.08
N LYS A 138 18.70 2.53 5.90
CA LYS A 138 18.40 2.71 7.32
C LYS A 138 19.59 3.20 8.11
N ALA A 139 20.81 2.76 7.79
CA ALA A 139 22.03 3.26 8.41
C ALA A 139 22.22 4.75 8.11
N LYS A 140 21.89 5.19 6.91
CA LYS A 140 21.97 6.61 6.50
C LYS A 140 20.79 7.44 7.02
N HIS A 141 19.61 6.82 7.17
CA HIS A 141 18.35 7.43 7.62
C HIS A 141 17.77 6.63 8.80
N PRO A 142 18.36 6.72 10.01
CA PRO A 142 18.03 5.85 11.14
C PRO A 142 16.61 6.07 11.72
N HIS A 143 15.91 7.13 11.32
CA HIS A 143 14.50 7.35 11.66
C HIS A 143 13.54 6.44 10.90
N LEU A 144 13.97 5.89 9.76
CA LEU A 144 13.12 5.05 8.92
C LEU A 144 12.81 3.71 9.58
N LYS A 145 11.55 3.30 9.48
CA LYS A 145 11.08 1.95 9.76
C LYS A 145 10.79 1.25 8.44
N THR A 146 11.24 0.02 8.31
CA THR A 146 11.01 -0.80 7.11
C THR A 146 10.17 -2.02 7.46
N LEU A 147 9.15 -2.29 6.66
CA LEU A 147 8.26 -3.43 6.83
C LEU A 147 8.28 -4.27 5.56
N ILE A 148 8.24 -5.59 5.74
CA ILE A 148 7.93 -6.49 4.63
C ILE A 148 6.42 -6.58 4.46
N SER A 149 5.93 -6.30 3.25
CA SER A 149 4.51 -6.45 2.92
C SER A 149 4.26 -7.84 2.36
N LEU A 150 3.30 -8.54 2.95
CA LEU A 150 2.92 -9.90 2.56
C LEU A 150 1.65 -9.85 1.72
N GLY A 151 1.69 -10.43 0.53
CA GLY A 151 0.51 -10.58 -0.32
C GLY A 151 0.47 -9.61 -1.49
N GLY A 152 -0.32 -8.58 -1.38
CA GLY A 152 -0.69 -7.71 -2.49
C GLY A 152 -1.69 -8.37 -3.43
N TRP A 153 -1.95 -7.73 -4.57
CA TRP A 153 -2.95 -8.23 -5.53
C TRP A 153 -2.64 -9.65 -6.02
N THR A 154 -1.38 -9.92 -6.36
CA THR A 154 -0.97 -11.19 -7.00
C THR A 154 -0.69 -12.31 -6.00
N TYR A 155 -0.27 -11.99 -4.77
CA TYR A 155 0.19 -12.98 -3.79
C TYR A 155 -0.76 -13.21 -2.62
N SER A 156 -2.04 -12.83 -2.75
CA SER A 156 -3.04 -13.03 -1.70
C SER A 156 -3.80 -14.36 -1.78
N LYS A 157 -3.51 -15.20 -2.76
CA LYS A 157 -4.31 -16.41 -3.08
C LYS A 157 -4.49 -17.34 -1.89
N TYR A 158 -3.46 -17.53 -1.07
CA TYR A 158 -3.44 -18.54 -0.01
C TYR A 158 -3.55 -17.98 1.41
N PHE A 159 -3.89 -16.72 1.60
CA PHE A 159 -4.12 -16.18 2.93
C PHE A 159 -5.24 -16.90 3.68
N SER A 160 -6.35 -17.16 2.99
CA SER A 160 -7.49 -17.88 3.58
C SER A 160 -7.08 -19.24 4.13
N ASP A 161 -6.24 -19.97 3.38
CA ASP A 161 -5.68 -21.26 3.80
C ASP A 161 -4.73 -21.10 5.00
N ALA A 162 -3.80 -20.17 4.93
CA ALA A 162 -2.81 -19.93 5.98
C ALA A 162 -3.46 -19.48 7.31
N ALA A 163 -4.60 -18.79 7.23
CA ALA A 163 -5.35 -18.30 8.39
C ALA A 163 -6.38 -19.30 8.94
N SER A 164 -6.61 -20.44 8.28
CA SER A 164 -7.81 -21.27 8.46
C SER A 164 -7.88 -22.02 9.80
N THR A 165 -6.77 -22.35 10.42
CA THR A 165 -6.72 -23.10 11.68
C THR A 165 -5.66 -22.51 12.62
N PRO A 166 -5.76 -22.75 13.95
CA PRO A 166 -4.74 -22.29 14.89
C PRO A 166 -3.33 -22.78 14.54
N ALA A 167 -3.18 -24.06 14.18
CA ALA A 167 -1.89 -24.63 13.82
C ALA A 167 -1.30 -23.98 12.56
N LYS A 168 -2.13 -23.72 11.54
CA LYS A 168 -1.71 -23.04 10.31
C LYS A 168 -1.31 -21.60 10.58
N ARG A 169 -2.09 -20.85 11.36
CA ARG A 169 -1.74 -19.48 11.75
C ARG A 169 -0.41 -19.42 12.48
N GLN A 170 -0.20 -20.31 13.45
CA GLN A 170 1.06 -20.37 14.20
C GLN A 170 2.26 -20.65 13.28
N ALA A 171 2.13 -21.63 12.39
CA ALA A 171 3.19 -21.99 11.44
C ALA A 171 3.47 -20.88 10.43
N PHE A 172 2.43 -20.27 9.86
CA PHE A 172 2.57 -19.16 8.91
C PHE A 172 3.26 -17.97 9.57
N VAL A 173 2.78 -17.51 10.69
CA VAL A 173 3.33 -16.37 11.44
C VAL A 173 4.79 -16.63 11.83
N LYS A 174 5.08 -17.81 12.38
CA LYS A 174 6.46 -18.18 12.72
C LYS A 174 7.38 -18.13 11.52
N SER A 175 6.96 -18.68 10.38
CA SER A 175 7.77 -18.69 9.15
C SER A 175 8.11 -17.28 8.66
N CYS A 176 7.16 -16.35 8.73
CA CYS A 176 7.36 -14.98 8.32
C CYS A 176 8.30 -14.21 9.25
N ILE A 177 8.13 -14.38 10.56
CA ILE A 177 9.00 -13.74 11.56
C ILE A 177 10.43 -14.29 11.48
N ASP A 178 10.58 -15.59 11.37
CA ASP A 178 11.91 -16.22 11.25
C ASP A 178 12.63 -15.71 9.99
N MET A 179 11.92 -15.67 8.86
CA MET A 179 12.51 -15.28 7.58
C MET A 179 12.86 -13.79 7.51
N TYR A 180 11.98 -12.90 7.93
CA TYR A 180 12.11 -11.47 7.69
C TYR A 180 12.55 -10.66 8.90
N ILE A 181 12.10 -10.99 10.10
CA ILE A 181 12.50 -10.25 11.32
C ILE A 181 13.81 -10.80 11.86
N LYS A 182 13.92 -12.12 12.03
CA LYS A 182 15.19 -12.77 12.40
C LYS A 182 16.19 -12.81 11.24
N GLY A 183 15.69 -12.76 10.00
CA GLY A 183 16.51 -12.69 8.81
C GLY A 183 17.02 -14.03 8.30
N ASP A 184 16.37 -15.15 8.65
CA ASP A 184 16.74 -16.50 8.24
C ASP A 184 16.26 -16.77 6.80
N LEU A 185 16.91 -16.14 5.83
CA LEU A 185 16.60 -16.34 4.41
C LEU A 185 17.08 -17.69 3.92
N PRO A 186 16.33 -18.33 3.00
CA PRO A 186 16.82 -19.54 2.32
C PRO A 186 18.16 -19.30 1.64
N ALA A 187 19.07 -20.27 1.74
CA ALA A 187 20.36 -20.19 1.06
C ALA A 187 20.16 -20.44 -0.43
N THR A 188 20.53 -19.47 -1.25
CA THR A 188 20.44 -19.54 -2.72
C THR A 188 21.41 -18.55 -3.36
N GLY A 189 21.94 -18.90 -4.54
CA GLY A 189 22.85 -18.01 -5.27
C GLY A 189 24.11 -17.60 -4.49
N GLY A 190 24.56 -18.40 -3.54
CA GLY A 190 25.68 -18.07 -2.65
C GLY A 190 25.33 -17.11 -1.50
N ARG A 191 24.07 -16.73 -1.36
CA ARG A 191 23.54 -15.77 -0.39
C ARG A 191 22.57 -16.46 0.58
N GLY A 192 22.09 -15.72 1.56
CA GLY A 192 21.13 -16.20 2.55
C GLY A 192 21.77 -16.96 3.70
N GLY A 193 20.94 -17.72 4.39
CA GLY A 193 21.31 -18.46 5.59
C GLY A 193 20.82 -17.79 6.87
N PRO A 194 21.06 -18.45 8.03
CA PRO A 194 20.58 -17.93 9.32
C PRO A 194 21.07 -16.51 9.59
N GLY A 195 20.13 -15.62 9.92
CA GLY A 195 20.42 -14.23 10.28
C GLY A 195 20.93 -13.34 9.16
N ALA A 196 20.96 -13.80 7.91
CA ALA A 196 21.52 -13.02 6.79
C ALA A 196 20.83 -11.65 6.61
N ALA A 197 19.52 -11.59 6.81
CA ALA A 197 18.72 -10.37 6.70
C ALA A 197 18.33 -9.76 8.06
N ALA A 198 19.03 -10.11 9.14
CA ALA A 198 18.76 -9.51 10.45
C ALA A 198 18.93 -7.99 10.40
N GLY A 199 17.97 -7.26 10.98
CA GLY A 199 17.98 -5.79 11.03
C GLY A 199 17.50 -5.09 9.75
N VAL A 200 17.09 -5.81 8.71
CA VAL A 200 16.50 -5.19 7.51
C VAL A 200 15.08 -4.71 7.80
N PHE A 201 14.23 -5.54 8.38
CA PHE A 201 12.82 -5.22 8.61
C PHE A 201 12.49 -5.01 10.10
N ASP A 202 11.71 -3.98 10.38
CA ASP A 202 11.24 -3.60 11.72
C ASP A 202 9.80 -4.06 11.98
N GLY A 203 9.17 -4.68 11.00
CA GLY A 203 7.78 -5.14 11.12
C GLY A 203 7.26 -5.81 9.87
N ILE A 204 5.98 -6.14 9.94
CA ILE A 204 5.24 -6.86 8.91
C ILE A 204 3.99 -6.06 8.56
N ASP A 205 3.75 -5.89 7.26
CA ASP A 205 2.54 -5.32 6.69
C ASP A 205 1.72 -6.43 6.03
N ILE A 206 0.44 -6.52 6.38
CA ILE A 206 -0.48 -7.52 5.84
C ILE A 206 -1.26 -6.89 4.70
N ASP A 207 -1.03 -7.38 3.50
CA ASP A 207 -1.69 -6.92 2.28
C ASP A 207 -2.54 -8.07 1.71
N TRP A 208 -3.56 -8.46 2.44
CA TRP A 208 -4.51 -9.47 2.01
C TRP A 208 -5.65 -8.82 1.23
N GLU A 209 -5.71 -9.09 -0.06
CA GLU A 209 -6.70 -8.52 -0.99
C GLU A 209 -7.59 -9.61 -1.59
N TRP A 210 -8.73 -10.04 -1.00
CA TRP A 210 -9.32 -9.47 0.23
C TRP A 210 -9.85 -10.59 1.12
N PRO A 211 -9.80 -10.47 2.45
CA PRO A 211 -10.45 -11.44 3.32
C PRO A 211 -11.98 -11.37 3.16
N GLY A 212 -12.61 -12.52 2.97
CA GLY A 212 -14.07 -12.65 2.86
C GLY A 212 -14.70 -12.04 1.62
N ALA A 213 -13.91 -11.56 0.65
CA ALA A 213 -14.39 -10.90 -0.55
C ALA A 213 -13.53 -11.25 -1.77
N GLU A 214 -14.03 -10.95 -2.95
CA GLU A 214 -13.30 -11.16 -4.20
C GLU A 214 -12.09 -10.23 -4.31
N GLY A 215 -11.02 -10.76 -4.86
CA GLY A 215 -9.81 -10.06 -5.24
C GLY A 215 -9.29 -10.59 -6.58
N HIS A 216 -8.00 -10.91 -6.66
CA HIS A 216 -7.40 -11.51 -7.85
C HIS A 216 -8.11 -12.82 -8.22
N PRO A 217 -8.32 -13.10 -9.53
CA PRO A 217 -8.90 -14.38 -9.98
C PRO A 217 -8.13 -15.56 -9.41
N GLY A 218 -8.85 -16.54 -8.87
CA GLY A 218 -8.26 -17.72 -8.24
C GLY A 218 -7.93 -17.58 -6.76
N ASN A 219 -8.04 -16.41 -6.15
CA ASN A 219 -7.91 -16.27 -4.70
C ASN A 219 -8.88 -17.18 -3.96
N HIS A 220 -8.37 -17.85 -2.93
CA HIS A 220 -9.22 -18.62 -2.03
C HIS A 220 -9.95 -17.67 -1.08
N VAL A 221 -11.23 -17.84 -0.94
CA VAL A 221 -12.10 -17.02 -0.09
C VAL A 221 -12.95 -17.93 0.79
N SER A 222 -13.12 -17.57 2.04
CA SER A 222 -13.94 -18.31 3.00
C SER A 222 -14.85 -17.35 3.78
N PRO A 223 -16.07 -17.75 4.12
CA PRO A 223 -16.92 -16.97 5.02
C PRO A 223 -16.34 -16.84 6.43
N GLN A 224 -15.30 -17.63 6.76
CA GLN A 224 -14.58 -17.55 8.03
C GLN A 224 -13.42 -16.55 8.02
N ASP A 225 -13.10 -15.94 6.86
CA ASP A 225 -11.93 -15.09 6.71
C ASP A 225 -11.93 -13.89 7.68
N LYS A 226 -13.08 -13.29 7.94
CA LYS A 226 -13.19 -12.16 8.88
C LYS A 226 -12.72 -12.54 10.28
N ASN A 227 -13.19 -13.66 10.79
CA ASN A 227 -12.77 -14.17 12.10
C ASN A 227 -11.31 -14.65 12.05
N ASN A 228 -10.94 -15.35 10.99
CA ASN A 228 -9.59 -15.91 10.85
C ASN A 228 -8.55 -14.82 10.64
N LEU A 229 -8.87 -13.73 9.95
CA LEU A 229 -7.96 -12.57 9.87
C LEU A 229 -7.72 -11.97 11.25
N THR A 230 -8.76 -11.77 12.04
CA THR A 230 -8.62 -11.25 13.41
C THR A 230 -7.69 -12.13 14.23
N LEU A 231 -7.87 -13.45 14.16
CA LEU A 231 -7.02 -14.42 14.86
C LEU A 231 -5.59 -14.47 14.29
N LEU A 232 -5.43 -14.27 12.99
CA LEU A 232 -4.12 -14.18 12.36
C LEU A 232 -3.34 -12.94 12.85
N LEU A 233 -4.00 -11.79 12.91
CA LEU A 233 -3.39 -10.56 13.43
C LEU A 233 -3.02 -10.71 14.93
N GLN A 234 -3.87 -11.36 15.70
CA GLN A 234 -3.58 -11.71 17.10
C GLN A 234 -2.33 -12.58 17.19
N GLU A 235 -2.21 -13.60 16.34
CA GLU A 235 -1.05 -14.49 16.33
C GLU A 235 0.23 -13.75 15.95
N PHE A 236 0.20 -12.88 14.93
CA PHE A 236 1.33 -12.01 14.61
C PHE A 236 1.74 -11.15 15.79
N ARG A 237 0.78 -10.49 16.45
CA ARG A 237 1.07 -9.64 17.63
C ARG A 237 1.68 -10.46 18.76
N THR A 238 1.13 -11.63 19.04
CA THR A 238 1.63 -12.53 20.09
C THR A 238 3.08 -12.93 19.86
N GLN A 239 3.42 -13.39 18.66
CA GLN A 239 4.78 -13.82 18.35
C GLN A 239 5.76 -12.64 18.21
N LEU A 240 5.34 -11.52 17.65
CA LEU A 240 6.16 -10.31 17.59
C LEU A 240 6.47 -9.76 18.99
N ASP A 241 5.49 -9.76 19.89
CA ASP A 241 5.69 -9.30 21.27
C ASP A 241 6.58 -10.24 22.08
N ALA A 242 6.45 -11.56 21.84
CA ALA A 242 7.36 -12.54 22.43
C ALA A 242 8.82 -12.32 21.98
N LEU A 243 9.03 -12.01 20.70
CA LEU A 243 10.35 -11.67 20.19
C LEU A 243 10.85 -10.33 20.78
N SER A 244 9.97 -9.34 20.90
CA SER A 244 10.28 -8.05 21.53
C SER A 244 10.80 -8.21 22.96
N ALA A 245 10.23 -9.14 23.72
CA ALA A 245 10.66 -9.42 25.09
C ALA A 245 12.11 -9.93 25.16
N THR A 246 12.61 -10.60 24.12
CA THR A 246 13.99 -11.12 24.05
C THR A 246 14.97 -10.12 23.44
N THR A 247 14.52 -9.30 22.49
CA THR A 247 15.40 -8.35 21.75
C THR A 247 15.41 -6.94 22.30
N GLY A 248 14.41 -6.58 23.10
CA GLY A 248 14.20 -5.20 23.55
C GLY A 248 13.72 -4.25 22.44
N LYS A 249 13.42 -4.76 21.25
CA LYS A 249 12.94 -3.97 20.11
C LYS A 249 11.43 -4.10 19.98
N LYS A 250 10.75 -3.01 19.60
CA LYS A 250 9.36 -3.05 19.21
C LYS A 250 9.24 -3.35 17.72
N TYR A 251 8.38 -4.29 17.35
CA TYR A 251 8.09 -4.64 15.97
C TYR A 251 6.70 -4.18 15.57
N LEU A 252 6.60 -3.60 14.37
CA LEU A 252 5.36 -3.07 13.85
C LEU A 252 4.53 -4.16 13.16
N LEU A 253 3.22 -4.03 13.27
CA LEU A 253 2.24 -4.80 12.50
C LEU A 253 1.23 -3.84 11.89
N THR A 254 1.17 -3.78 10.57
CA THR A 254 0.25 -2.93 9.82
C THR A 254 -0.54 -3.75 8.82
N ALA A 255 -1.56 -3.16 8.24
CA ALA A 255 -2.32 -3.78 7.15
C ALA A 255 -2.74 -2.73 6.13
N PHE A 256 -2.81 -3.16 4.87
CA PHE A 256 -3.53 -2.46 3.81
C PHE A 256 -5.00 -2.86 3.88
N THR A 257 -5.89 -1.89 3.97
CA THR A 257 -7.32 -2.14 4.18
C THR A 257 -8.16 -1.53 3.06
N PRO A 258 -9.32 -2.15 2.71
CA PRO A 258 -10.10 -1.71 1.57
C PRO A 258 -10.83 -0.39 1.82
N ALA A 259 -11.18 0.30 0.73
CA ALA A 259 -12.06 1.46 0.73
C ALA A 259 -13.53 1.08 0.56
N ASP A 260 -13.80 -0.04 -0.09
CA ASP A 260 -15.17 -0.52 -0.33
C ASP A 260 -15.83 -0.95 0.99
N PRO A 261 -16.92 -0.28 1.43
CA PRO A 261 -17.62 -0.66 2.66
C PRO A 261 -18.07 -2.12 2.69
N VAL A 262 -18.44 -2.69 1.56
CA VAL A 262 -18.85 -4.09 1.45
C VAL A 262 -17.68 -5.02 1.79
N LYS A 263 -16.50 -4.72 1.27
CA LYS A 263 -15.27 -5.50 1.55
C LYS A 263 -14.78 -5.30 2.98
N ILE A 264 -14.91 -4.10 3.53
CA ILE A 264 -14.59 -3.84 4.93
C ILE A 264 -15.48 -4.72 5.82
N ASP A 265 -16.78 -4.67 5.64
CA ASP A 265 -17.73 -5.41 6.46
C ASP A 265 -17.59 -6.94 6.30
N ALA A 266 -17.21 -7.41 5.11
CA ALA A 266 -17.02 -8.82 4.82
C ALA A 266 -15.79 -9.44 5.50
N GLY A 267 -14.70 -8.68 5.67
CA GLY A 267 -13.42 -9.25 6.05
C GLY A 267 -12.73 -8.63 7.28
N TRP A 268 -13.18 -7.48 7.75
CA TRP A 268 -12.45 -6.70 8.74
C TRP A 268 -13.30 -6.41 9.98
N ASP A 269 -13.00 -7.07 11.09
CA ASP A 269 -13.65 -6.78 12.38
C ASP A 269 -13.01 -5.54 13.01
N LEU A 270 -13.54 -4.37 12.70
CA LEU A 270 -13.00 -3.08 13.13
C LEU A 270 -13.00 -2.91 14.65
N SER A 271 -13.84 -3.66 15.37
CA SER A 271 -13.87 -3.62 16.84
C SER A 271 -12.69 -4.35 17.49
N LYS A 272 -11.97 -5.19 16.75
CA LYS A 272 -10.92 -6.08 17.28
C LYS A 272 -9.55 -5.88 16.65
N ILE A 273 -9.46 -5.63 15.34
CA ILE A 273 -8.18 -5.65 14.61
C ILE A 273 -7.18 -4.61 15.12
N PHE A 274 -7.65 -3.47 15.60
CA PHE A 274 -6.78 -2.40 16.12
C PHE A 274 -6.23 -2.67 17.52
N ASN A 275 -6.64 -3.76 18.17
CA ASN A 275 -5.94 -4.29 19.34
C ASN A 275 -4.57 -4.88 19.00
N TYR A 276 -4.39 -5.27 17.74
CA TYR A 276 -3.19 -5.98 17.26
C TYR A 276 -2.38 -5.14 16.27
N LEU A 277 -3.05 -4.37 15.40
CA LEU A 277 -2.41 -3.48 14.44
C LEU A 277 -1.90 -2.21 15.10
N ASP A 278 -0.71 -1.79 14.73
CA ASP A 278 -0.21 -0.45 15.02
C ASP A 278 -1.03 0.60 14.27
N PHE A 279 -1.28 0.36 12.99
CA PHE A 279 -2.19 1.16 12.17
C PHE A 279 -2.59 0.43 10.89
N ALA A 280 -3.61 0.95 10.21
CA ALA A 280 -4.06 0.51 8.90
C ALA A 280 -3.83 1.58 7.85
N ASN A 281 -3.41 1.15 6.67
CA ASN A 281 -3.30 1.96 5.47
C ASN A 281 -4.57 1.78 4.63
N VAL A 282 -5.46 2.76 4.67
CA VAL A 282 -6.75 2.69 3.95
C VAL A 282 -6.54 2.99 2.48
N GLN A 283 -7.00 2.11 1.61
CA GLN A 283 -6.98 2.30 0.16
C GLN A 283 -7.60 3.66 -0.23
N GLY A 284 -6.88 4.43 -1.00
CA GLY A 284 -7.32 5.73 -1.49
C GLY A 284 -7.23 5.85 -3.01
N TYR A 285 -7.28 4.72 -3.70
CA TYR A 285 -7.10 4.64 -5.15
C TYR A 285 -7.75 3.37 -5.72
N ASP A 286 -7.69 3.21 -7.05
CA ASP A 286 -8.28 2.12 -7.80
C ASP A 286 -9.81 2.04 -7.67
N PHE A 287 -10.46 3.19 -7.48
CA PHE A 287 -11.93 3.25 -7.42
C PHE A 287 -12.58 3.00 -8.79
N HIS A 288 -11.91 3.42 -9.86
CA HIS A 288 -12.28 3.18 -11.25
C HIS A 288 -11.03 2.90 -12.08
N GLY A 289 -11.14 2.08 -13.11
CA GLY A 289 -10.02 1.77 -13.97
C GLY A 289 -10.41 0.92 -15.19
N ALA A 290 -9.59 1.01 -16.23
CA ALA A 290 -9.73 0.24 -17.46
C ALA A 290 -8.57 -0.73 -17.68
N GLY A 291 -7.59 -0.77 -16.77
CA GLY A 291 -6.39 -1.59 -16.90
C GLY A 291 -6.65 -3.09 -16.69
N SER A 292 -5.66 -3.89 -16.99
CA SER A 292 -5.75 -5.36 -16.89
C SER A 292 -5.93 -5.86 -15.45
N ASP A 293 -5.50 -5.09 -14.49
CA ASP A 293 -5.58 -5.36 -13.05
C ASP A 293 -6.71 -4.59 -12.35
N ASN A 294 -7.33 -3.63 -13.04
CA ASN A 294 -8.47 -2.85 -12.53
C ASN A 294 -9.37 -2.44 -13.69
N SER A 295 -10.12 -3.40 -14.25
CA SER A 295 -10.91 -3.23 -15.49
C SER A 295 -12.41 -3.42 -15.28
N TRP A 296 -12.95 -3.06 -14.11
CA TRP A 296 -14.37 -3.25 -13.85
C TRP A 296 -15.27 -2.29 -14.66
N GLU A 297 -14.73 -1.19 -15.18
CA GLU A 297 -15.45 -0.29 -16.07
C GLU A 297 -14.56 0.22 -17.23
N PRO A 298 -14.20 -0.65 -18.19
CA PRO A 298 -13.29 -0.28 -19.28
C PRO A 298 -13.89 0.69 -20.29
N ASN A 299 -15.21 0.83 -20.34
CA ASN A 299 -15.92 1.61 -21.34
C ASN A 299 -16.46 2.95 -20.82
N ARG A 300 -16.10 3.31 -19.60
CA ARG A 300 -16.48 4.58 -18.99
C ARG A 300 -15.36 5.11 -18.12
N THR A 301 -15.03 6.38 -18.28
CA THR A 301 -14.06 7.05 -17.40
C THR A 301 -14.61 7.24 -15.99
N GLY A 302 -13.73 7.33 -15.02
CA GLY A 302 -14.09 7.60 -13.63
C GLY A 302 -12.88 7.96 -12.80
N HIS A 303 -13.08 8.71 -11.74
CA HIS A 303 -12.00 9.09 -10.83
C HIS A 303 -11.53 7.87 -10.04
N GLN A 304 -10.21 7.66 -9.98
CA GLN A 304 -9.65 6.53 -9.24
C GLN A 304 -9.37 6.82 -7.76
N GLY A 305 -9.32 8.09 -7.36
CA GLY A 305 -8.87 8.45 -6.02
C GLY A 305 -9.46 9.78 -5.52
N ASN A 306 -10.69 10.10 -5.90
CA ASN A 306 -11.40 11.29 -5.47
C ASN A 306 -11.57 11.31 -3.94
N LEU A 307 -11.38 12.49 -3.35
CA LEU A 307 -11.51 12.68 -1.89
C LEU A 307 -12.98 12.58 -1.44
N HIS A 308 -13.87 13.23 -2.17
CA HIS A 308 -15.31 13.24 -1.91
C HIS A 308 -16.09 12.57 -3.03
N LEU A 309 -17.31 12.15 -2.74
CA LEU A 309 -18.20 11.63 -3.78
C LEU A 309 -18.47 12.72 -4.82
N ASP A 310 -18.34 12.35 -6.08
CA ASP A 310 -18.63 13.25 -7.19
C ASP A 310 -20.14 13.26 -7.45
N ALA A 311 -20.72 14.46 -7.44
CA ALA A 311 -22.15 14.65 -7.69
C ALA A 311 -22.57 14.25 -9.12
N ASP A 312 -21.62 14.22 -10.06
CA ASP A 312 -21.83 13.85 -11.46
C ASP A 312 -21.62 12.37 -11.73
N SER A 313 -21.18 11.58 -10.72
CA SER A 313 -21.00 10.14 -10.89
C SER A 313 -22.32 9.44 -11.28
N PRO A 314 -22.29 8.60 -12.32
CA PRO A 314 -23.46 7.79 -12.68
C PRO A 314 -23.69 6.58 -11.77
N TYR A 315 -22.77 6.32 -10.83
CA TYR A 315 -22.82 5.18 -9.94
C TYR A 315 -23.43 5.55 -8.59
N ASN A 316 -24.28 4.67 -8.07
CA ASN A 316 -24.85 4.82 -6.73
C ASN A 316 -25.06 3.41 -6.11
N PRO A 317 -24.26 3.02 -5.09
CA PRO A 317 -23.22 3.82 -4.47
C PRO A 317 -21.94 3.94 -5.32
N ASP A 318 -21.18 5.01 -5.12
CA ASP A 318 -19.84 5.17 -5.66
C ASP A 318 -18.81 5.25 -4.52
N PHE A 319 -17.53 5.35 -4.87
CA PHE A 319 -16.41 5.36 -3.94
C PHE A 319 -15.83 6.75 -3.75
N SER A 320 -15.31 7.00 -2.56
CA SER A 320 -14.43 8.15 -2.26
C SER A 320 -13.58 7.83 -1.04
N VAL A 321 -12.50 8.58 -0.88
CA VAL A 321 -11.65 8.47 0.33
C VAL A 321 -12.45 8.81 1.58
N ASP A 322 -13.21 9.90 1.56
CA ASP A 322 -14.04 10.33 2.70
C ASP A 322 -15.08 9.28 3.09
N LYS A 323 -15.77 8.68 2.12
CA LYS A 323 -16.73 7.61 2.39
C LYS A 323 -16.06 6.40 3.07
N ALA A 324 -14.87 6.00 2.59
CA ALA A 324 -14.11 4.94 3.21
C ALA A 324 -13.72 5.28 4.65
N VAL A 325 -13.09 6.44 4.86
CA VAL A 325 -12.65 6.88 6.19
C VAL A 325 -13.83 6.98 7.17
N ARG A 326 -14.95 7.55 6.74
CA ARG A 326 -16.17 7.62 7.56
C ARG A 326 -16.66 6.25 8.00
N HIS A 327 -16.56 5.26 7.13
CA HIS A 327 -16.96 3.89 7.47
C HIS A 327 -16.14 3.32 8.64
N TYR A 328 -14.85 3.63 8.72
CA TYR A 328 -13.99 3.28 9.87
C TYR A 328 -14.33 4.12 11.10
N LEU A 329 -14.40 5.42 10.97
CA LEU A 329 -14.59 6.35 12.11
C LEU A 329 -15.97 6.17 12.76
N ASP A 330 -17.02 5.98 11.97
CA ASP A 330 -18.40 5.79 12.48
C ASP A 330 -18.54 4.46 13.27
N ARG A 331 -17.60 3.53 13.07
CA ARG A 331 -17.51 2.27 13.83
C ARG A 331 -16.55 2.35 15.01
N GLY A 332 -16.11 3.54 15.38
CA GLY A 332 -15.32 3.80 16.57
C GLY A 332 -13.82 3.56 16.43
N VAL A 333 -13.30 3.44 15.21
CA VAL A 333 -11.86 3.35 15.01
C VAL A 333 -11.19 4.68 15.37
N ASP A 334 -10.11 4.60 16.15
CA ASP A 334 -9.29 5.75 16.47
C ASP A 334 -8.69 6.32 15.17
N PRO A 335 -8.94 7.59 14.82
CA PRO A 335 -8.38 8.21 13.62
C PRO A 335 -6.85 8.16 13.57
N ARG A 336 -6.18 8.14 14.73
CA ARG A 336 -4.71 7.99 14.81
C ARG A 336 -4.21 6.58 14.46
N LYS A 337 -5.10 5.67 14.13
CA LYS A 337 -4.80 4.33 13.62
C LYS A 337 -4.98 4.20 12.11
N LEU A 338 -5.30 5.28 11.40
CA LEU A 338 -5.59 5.27 9.98
C LEU A 338 -4.67 6.22 9.21
N THR A 339 -4.09 5.72 8.12
CA THR A 339 -3.56 6.54 7.03
C THR A 339 -4.52 6.49 5.84
N ILE A 340 -4.39 7.40 4.89
CA ILE A 340 -5.07 7.30 3.60
C ILE A 340 -4.07 7.10 2.47
N GLY A 341 -4.45 6.29 1.49
CA GLY A 341 -3.65 5.99 0.31
C GLY A 341 -3.61 7.13 -0.69
N LEU A 342 -2.43 7.43 -1.20
CA LEU A 342 -2.17 8.36 -2.29
C LEU A 342 -1.60 7.57 -3.47
N ALA A 343 -2.13 7.80 -4.68
CA ALA A 343 -1.63 7.15 -5.88
C ALA A 343 -0.51 7.99 -6.52
N TYR A 344 0.67 7.39 -6.70
CA TYR A 344 1.74 7.99 -7.49
C TYR A 344 1.73 7.50 -8.93
N TYR A 345 0.55 7.12 -9.40
CA TYR A 345 0.27 6.64 -10.75
C TYR A 345 -1.12 7.09 -11.19
N GLY A 346 -1.36 7.02 -12.48
CA GLY A 346 -2.67 7.29 -13.07
C GLY A 346 -3.31 6.05 -13.67
N ARG A 347 -4.64 6.09 -13.75
CA ARG A 347 -5.48 5.16 -14.50
C ARG A 347 -6.02 5.87 -15.74
N GLY A 348 -5.90 5.24 -16.91
CA GLY A 348 -6.17 5.87 -18.18
C GLY A 348 -7.05 5.08 -19.14
N TRP A 349 -7.90 5.80 -19.85
CA TRP A 349 -8.79 5.30 -20.90
C TRP A 349 -8.44 5.94 -22.23
N GLN A 350 -8.82 5.26 -23.32
CA GLN A 350 -8.63 5.76 -24.68
C GLN A 350 -9.96 5.94 -25.41
N GLN A 351 -9.92 6.70 -26.52
CA GLN A 351 -11.08 7.03 -27.34
C GLN A 351 -12.25 7.55 -26.49
N VAL A 352 -11.93 8.53 -25.63
CA VAL A 352 -12.85 9.08 -24.65
C VAL A 352 -13.65 10.23 -25.29
N THR A 353 -14.98 10.14 -25.22
CA THR A 353 -15.90 11.18 -25.69
C THR A 353 -15.81 12.42 -24.77
N ASP A 354 -15.84 13.62 -25.34
CA ASP A 354 -15.85 14.86 -24.55
C ASP A 354 -17.11 15.01 -23.69
N GLY A 355 -18.28 14.81 -24.29
CA GLY A 355 -19.59 14.89 -23.61
C GLY A 355 -19.95 16.23 -22.99
N GLY A 356 -19.20 17.30 -23.32
CA GLY A 356 -19.34 18.61 -22.70
C GLY A 356 -18.80 18.68 -21.26
N LYS A 357 -18.11 17.62 -20.80
CA LYS A 357 -17.56 17.46 -19.46
C LYS A 357 -16.07 17.12 -19.45
N ARG A 358 -15.37 17.42 -20.53
CA ARG A 358 -13.93 17.14 -20.67
C ARG A 358 -13.59 15.66 -20.39
N GLY A 359 -14.47 14.76 -20.82
CA GLY A 359 -14.27 13.33 -20.70
C GLY A 359 -14.59 12.72 -19.32
N GLU A 360 -15.00 13.50 -18.34
CA GLU A 360 -15.41 12.96 -17.03
C GLU A 360 -16.69 12.15 -17.15
N TRP A 361 -16.70 10.93 -16.65
CA TRP A 361 -17.85 10.00 -16.65
C TRP A 361 -18.40 9.75 -18.07
N GLN A 362 -17.52 9.76 -19.05
CA GLN A 362 -17.89 9.63 -20.44
C GLN A 362 -17.51 8.27 -21.02
N ASP A 363 -18.14 7.95 -22.16
CA ASP A 363 -17.86 6.71 -22.89
C ASP A 363 -16.40 6.67 -23.35
N ALA A 364 -15.80 5.49 -23.22
CA ALA A 364 -14.44 5.19 -23.59
C ALA A 364 -14.35 3.82 -24.27
N LYS A 365 -13.21 3.49 -24.85
CA LYS A 365 -12.96 2.21 -25.49
C LYS A 365 -11.73 1.51 -24.91
N GLY A 366 -11.80 1.20 -23.63
CA GLY A 366 -10.80 0.42 -22.92
C GLY A 366 -9.61 1.24 -22.42
N ALA A 367 -8.58 0.52 -22.02
CA ALA A 367 -7.38 1.08 -21.42
C ALA A 367 -6.53 1.83 -22.44
N ALA A 368 -6.03 3.01 -22.04
CA ALA A 368 -4.97 3.69 -22.78
C ALA A 368 -3.64 2.91 -22.68
N PRO A 369 -2.70 3.10 -23.64
CA PRO A 369 -1.36 2.53 -23.51
C PRO A 369 -0.69 2.94 -22.21
N GLY A 370 -0.15 1.97 -21.45
CA GLY A 370 0.55 2.18 -20.19
C GLY A 370 2.04 2.42 -20.37
N ASP A 371 2.77 2.48 -19.25
CA ASP A 371 4.23 2.54 -19.27
C ASP A 371 4.85 1.24 -19.78
N PHE A 372 4.17 0.12 -19.55
CA PHE A 372 4.57 -1.20 -20.01
C PHE A 372 3.40 -1.88 -20.74
N PRO A 373 3.68 -2.73 -21.76
CA PRO A 373 2.62 -3.40 -22.53
C PRO A 373 1.65 -4.21 -21.66
N GLU A 374 2.16 -4.84 -20.60
CA GLU A 374 1.38 -5.64 -19.66
C GLU A 374 0.57 -4.82 -18.64
N GLU A 375 0.84 -3.53 -18.55
CA GLU A 375 0.17 -2.60 -17.63
C GLU A 375 -0.64 -1.54 -18.39
N ALA A 376 -1.40 -1.95 -19.40
CA ALA A 376 -2.29 -1.03 -20.12
C ALA A 376 -3.22 -0.29 -19.13
N GLY A 377 -3.40 1.02 -19.36
CA GLY A 377 -4.20 1.87 -18.48
C GLY A 377 -3.51 2.33 -17.21
N THR A 378 -2.21 2.05 -17.05
CA THR A 378 -1.43 2.48 -15.88
C THR A 378 -0.15 3.18 -16.28
N ARG A 379 0.09 4.38 -15.74
CA ARG A 379 1.36 5.12 -15.86
C ARG A 379 1.77 5.71 -14.53
N GLY A 380 3.07 5.71 -14.24
CA GLY A 380 3.61 6.53 -13.16
C GLY A 380 3.26 8.00 -13.37
N TYR A 381 3.00 8.73 -12.29
CA TYR A 381 2.69 10.17 -12.37
C TYR A 381 3.71 10.93 -13.24
N LYS A 382 5.00 10.72 -13.03
CA LYS A 382 6.08 11.35 -13.80
C LYS A 382 6.00 11.12 -15.31
N ASN A 383 5.34 10.07 -15.74
CA ASN A 383 5.23 9.68 -17.14
C ASN A 383 3.94 10.18 -17.82
N ILE A 384 2.97 10.69 -17.09
CA ILE A 384 1.72 11.20 -17.68
C ILE A 384 2.02 12.46 -18.48
N ALA A 385 2.64 13.46 -17.87
CA ALA A 385 2.97 14.71 -18.55
C ALA A 385 3.97 14.50 -19.69
N SER A 386 4.94 13.59 -19.55
CA SER A 386 6.02 13.38 -20.51
C SER A 386 5.65 12.45 -21.67
N ARG A 387 4.70 11.53 -21.47
CA ARG A 387 4.38 10.47 -22.43
C ARG A 387 2.95 10.50 -22.98
N VAL A 388 2.12 11.44 -22.51
CA VAL A 388 0.77 11.68 -23.03
C VAL A 388 0.69 13.12 -23.53
N PRO A 389 1.17 13.40 -24.75
CA PRO A 389 1.21 14.76 -25.27
C PRO A 389 -0.19 15.39 -25.35
N GLY A 390 -0.28 16.65 -24.93
CA GLY A 390 -1.53 17.41 -24.99
C GLY A 390 -2.55 17.04 -23.92
N CYS A 391 -2.16 16.25 -22.91
CA CYS A 391 -3.05 15.93 -21.79
C CYS A 391 -3.18 17.13 -20.85
N THR A 392 -4.20 17.94 -21.07
CA THR A 392 -4.46 19.15 -20.28
C THR A 392 -5.02 18.76 -18.92
N VAL A 393 -4.36 19.24 -17.85
CA VAL A 393 -4.75 18.94 -16.46
C VAL A 393 -5.95 19.79 -16.06
N HIS A 394 -6.89 19.14 -15.41
CA HIS A 394 -8.09 19.73 -14.83
C HIS A 394 -8.27 19.26 -13.39
N HIS A 395 -8.92 20.08 -12.58
CA HIS A 395 -9.31 19.77 -11.22
C HIS A 395 -10.83 19.84 -11.09
N ASP A 396 -11.43 18.72 -10.64
CA ASP A 396 -12.78 18.76 -10.12
C ASP A 396 -12.70 19.15 -8.64
N GLU A 397 -13.07 20.40 -8.36
CA GLU A 397 -12.98 20.92 -7.00
C GLU A 397 -14.04 20.38 -6.06
N GLN A 398 -15.19 19.92 -6.57
CA GLN A 398 -16.26 19.38 -5.77
C GLN A 398 -15.89 18.01 -5.20
N SER A 399 -15.35 17.12 -6.02
CA SER A 399 -14.92 15.78 -5.59
C SER A 399 -13.46 15.73 -5.12
N VAL A 400 -12.70 16.80 -5.35
CA VAL A 400 -11.25 16.86 -5.15
C VAL A 400 -10.58 15.73 -5.93
N ALA A 401 -10.63 15.84 -7.24
CA ALA A 401 -10.06 14.88 -8.17
C ALA A 401 -9.28 15.59 -9.26
N THR A 402 -8.12 15.04 -9.58
CA THR A 402 -7.28 15.51 -10.68
C THR A 402 -7.39 14.57 -11.86
N TYR A 403 -7.52 15.13 -13.05
CA TYR A 403 -7.48 14.38 -14.29
C TYR A 403 -6.85 15.20 -15.41
N CYS A 404 -6.43 14.54 -16.48
CA CYS A 404 -6.07 15.22 -17.69
C CYS A 404 -6.76 14.61 -18.91
N TYR A 405 -6.95 15.41 -19.95
CA TYR A 405 -7.66 15.05 -21.14
C TYR A 405 -6.98 15.59 -22.40
N THR A 406 -6.84 14.74 -23.44
CA THR A 406 -6.22 15.14 -24.70
C THR A 406 -7.22 15.65 -25.74
N GLY A 407 -8.49 15.72 -25.41
CA GLY A 407 -9.57 16.17 -26.28
C GLY A 407 -10.46 15.05 -26.82
N ASN A 408 -11.52 15.41 -27.53
CA ASN A 408 -12.53 14.47 -27.99
C ASN A 408 -11.93 13.28 -28.75
N ASN A 409 -12.36 12.08 -28.38
CA ASN A 409 -11.86 10.80 -28.86
C ASN A 409 -10.38 10.53 -28.52
N GLY A 410 -9.85 11.22 -27.51
CA GLY A 410 -8.48 11.09 -27.02
C GLY A 410 -8.35 10.27 -25.75
N GLN A 411 -7.26 10.50 -25.03
CA GLN A 411 -6.98 9.84 -23.74
C GLN A 411 -7.46 10.68 -22.57
N TRP A 412 -7.89 10.00 -21.53
CA TRP A 412 -8.29 10.58 -20.25
C TRP A 412 -7.61 9.82 -19.12
N TRP A 413 -6.95 10.55 -18.21
CA TRP A 413 -6.18 9.97 -17.10
C TRP A 413 -6.60 10.54 -15.76
N SER A 414 -6.88 9.68 -14.80
CA SER A 414 -7.15 10.02 -13.39
C SER A 414 -5.91 9.79 -12.56
N PHE A 415 -5.48 10.79 -11.78
CA PHE A 415 -4.27 10.71 -10.95
C PHE A 415 -4.30 11.71 -9.80
N ASP A 416 -3.37 11.56 -8.85
CA ASP A 416 -3.07 12.58 -7.87
C ASP A 416 -1.94 13.50 -8.37
N ASP A 417 -2.05 14.77 -8.07
CA ASP A 417 -1.03 15.78 -8.32
C ASP A 417 -0.75 16.60 -7.04
N PRO A 418 0.19 17.55 -7.02
CA PRO A 418 0.48 18.34 -5.84
C PRO A 418 -0.75 19.07 -5.26
N TRP A 419 -1.69 19.48 -6.11
CA TRP A 419 -2.93 20.12 -5.65
C TRP A 419 -3.83 19.15 -4.88
N SER A 420 -4.13 18.00 -5.46
CA SER A 420 -4.99 17.00 -4.79
C SER A 420 -4.34 16.44 -3.53
N ILE A 421 -3.02 16.22 -3.54
CA ILE A 421 -2.28 15.79 -2.35
C ILE A 421 -2.35 16.84 -1.25
N GLY A 422 -2.22 18.13 -1.58
CA GLY A 422 -2.39 19.23 -0.62
C GLY A 422 -3.77 19.18 0.05
N LYS A 423 -4.82 19.01 -0.74
CA LYS A 423 -6.20 18.85 -0.22
C LYS A 423 -6.36 17.62 0.66
N LYS A 424 -5.75 16.50 0.27
CA LYS A 424 -5.79 15.26 1.05
C LYS A 424 -5.00 15.37 2.36
N THR A 425 -3.88 16.08 2.38
CA THR A 425 -3.16 16.35 3.63
C THR A 425 -3.95 17.27 4.57
N ASP A 426 -4.66 18.25 4.04
CA ASP A 426 -5.58 19.07 4.85
C ASP A 426 -6.71 18.23 5.44
N TYR A 427 -7.26 17.29 4.67
CA TYR A 427 -8.25 16.31 5.14
C TYR A 427 -7.70 15.44 6.28
N ILE A 428 -6.47 14.94 6.15
CA ILE A 428 -5.78 14.16 7.19
C ILE A 428 -5.73 14.94 8.50
N LYS A 429 -5.30 16.20 8.44
CA LYS A 429 -5.20 17.08 9.62
C LYS A 429 -6.58 17.35 10.22
N ALA A 430 -7.56 17.72 9.40
CA ALA A 430 -8.91 18.05 9.85
C ALA A 430 -9.61 16.86 10.54
N ASN A 431 -9.38 15.65 10.08
CA ASN A 431 -9.93 14.42 10.65
C ASN A 431 -9.01 13.73 11.66
N ARG A 432 -7.88 14.32 12.01
CA ARG A 432 -6.89 13.80 12.97
C ARG A 432 -6.37 12.42 12.61
N LEU A 433 -6.30 12.09 11.33
CA LEU A 433 -5.76 10.81 10.87
C LEU A 433 -4.26 10.71 11.18
N LEU A 434 -3.74 9.50 11.16
CA LEU A 434 -2.32 9.24 11.42
C LEU A 434 -1.41 9.81 10.33
N GLY A 435 -1.84 9.76 9.08
CA GLY A 435 -1.01 10.23 7.97
C GLY A 435 -1.43 9.70 6.61
N ALA A 436 -0.44 9.51 5.76
CA ALA A 436 -0.60 9.07 4.38
C ALA A 436 0.25 7.83 4.07
N MET A 437 -0.24 7.03 3.14
CA MET A 437 0.48 5.92 2.53
C MET A 437 0.50 6.12 1.02
N VAL A 438 1.58 5.73 0.38
CA VAL A 438 1.81 5.93 -1.06
C VAL A 438 1.97 4.59 -1.76
N TRP A 439 1.21 4.35 -2.81
CA TRP A 439 1.48 3.36 -3.83
C TRP A 439 1.84 4.08 -5.13
N GLU A 440 2.94 3.97 -5.71
CA GLU A 440 4.21 3.46 -5.21
C GLU A 440 5.33 4.45 -5.61
N MET A 441 6.42 4.42 -4.89
CA MET A 441 7.43 5.46 -4.93
C MET A 441 8.08 5.71 -6.28
N SER A 442 8.17 4.70 -7.17
CA SER A 442 8.83 4.85 -8.47
C SER A 442 8.08 5.78 -9.44
N GLY A 443 6.80 6.04 -9.18
CA GLY A 443 5.98 6.91 -10.03
C GLY A 443 6.18 8.41 -9.82
N ASP A 444 6.88 8.82 -8.77
CA ASP A 444 7.08 10.22 -8.42
C ASP A 444 8.25 10.85 -9.20
N ASP A 445 8.14 12.14 -9.46
CA ASP A 445 9.22 13.01 -9.93
C ASP A 445 9.83 13.84 -8.77
N GLY A 446 9.42 13.58 -7.54
CA GLY A 446 9.79 14.31 -6.33
C GLY A 446 8.76 15.34 -5.87
N SER A 447 7.86 15.79 -6.76
CA SER A 447 6.86 16.81 -6.45
C SER A 447 5.75 16.29 -5.53
N LEU A 448 5.33 15.04 -5.71
CA LEU A 448 4.26 14.44 -4.91
C LEU A 448 4.71 14.18 -3.47
N THR A 449 5.89 13.59 -3.28
CA THR A 449 6.46 13.37 -1.95
C THR A 449 6.72 14.70 -1.24
N THR A 450 7.15 15.72 -1.96
CA THR A 450 7.34 17.06 -1.41
C THR A 450 6.00 17.67 -0.97
N ALA A 451 4.95 17.56 -1.78
CA ALA A 451 3.62 18.04 -1.41
C ALA A 451 3.07 17.33 -0.17
N MET A 452 3.17 16.00 -0.11
CA MET A 452 2.78 15.21 1.06
C MET A 452 3.56 15.64 2.31
N HIS A 453 4.88 15.74 2.20
CA HIS A 453 5.72 16.13 3.34
C HIS A 453 5.40 17.54 3.84
N ASN A 454 5.23 18.50 2.94
CA ASN A 454 4.91 19.88 3.31
C ASN A 454 3.52 20.01 3.95
N GLY A 455 2.56 19.22 3.47
CA GLY A 455 1.21 19.19 4.04
C GLY A 455 1.12 18.52 5.41
N LEU A 456 2.04 17.62 5.72
CA LEU A 456 2.05 16.81 6.96
C LEU A 456 3.25 17.12 7.87
N ARG A 457 3.62 18.38 7.96
CA ARG A 457 4.61 18.86 8.94
C ARG A 457 3.96 19.03 10.31
#